data_bf39d7b6506163db8cd2246d14dbc42e
#
_entry.id   bf39d7b6506163db8cd2246d14dbc42e
#
_cell.length_a   1.000
_cell.length_b   1.000
_cell.length_c   1.000
_cell.angle_alpha   90.00
_cell.angle_beta   90.00
_cell.angle_gamma   90.00
#
_symmetry.space_group_name_H-M   'P 1'
#
loop_
_entity.id
_entity.type
_entity.pdbx_description
1 polymer ?
#
loop_
_entity_poly.entity_id
_entity_poly.type
_entity_poly.pdbx_seq_one_letter_code
_entity_poly.pdbx_strand_id
1 'polypeptide(L)'
;LPGARQAGIAHFVDHQLAAEAADCLLLIRYLDVPPPYLDVYRPALAALEAVSQAAYKRAFSALAENDAIKLVRTMSETNPEGWQGPPAPLFFFAARSDAVDVVYGTEEGFDRLGIPYMAHIRPTAKW
;
A
#
# COMPACT_ATOMS: atom_id res chain seq x y z
N LEU A 1 15.38 -8.30 -5.23
CA LEU A 1 14.01 -7.92 -5.53
C LEU A 1 13.91 -6.40 -5.71
N PRO A 2 13.07 -5.90 -6.63
CA PRO A 2 12.80 -4.48 -6.73
C PRO A 2 12.08 -3.98 -5.47
N GLY A 3 12.22 -2.70 -5.13
CA GLY A 3 11.35 -2.07 -4.16
C GLY A 3 9.91 -1.96 -4.68
N ALA A 4 8.93 -1.79 -3.80
CA ALA A 4 7.50 -1.76 -4.16
C ALA A 4 7.19 -0.75 -5.29
N ARG A 5 7.82 0.42 -5.26
CA ARG A 5 7.65 1.43 -6.32
C ARG A 5 8.13 0.92 -7.69
N GLN A 6 9.30 0.27 -7.73
CA GLN A 6 9.85 -0.30 -8.98
C GLN A 6 9.06 -1.52 -9.44
N ALA A 7 8.46 -2.27 -8.51
CA ALA A 7 7.59 -3.39 -8.81
C ALA A 7 6.21 -2.96 -9.36
N GLY A 8 5.88 -1.67 -9.30
CA GLY A 8 4.66 -1.12 -9.90
C GLY A 8 3.46 -1.07 -8.96
N ILE A 9 3.66 -1.01 -7.62
CA ILE A 9 2.54 -0.98 -6.66
C ILE A 9 1.52 0.14 -6.94
N ALA A 10 1.99 1.34 -7.32
CA ALA A 10 1.09 2.45 -7.62
C ALA A 10 0.19 2.14 -8.82
N HIS A 11 0.73 1.52 -9.86
CA HIS A 11 -0.01 1.06 -11.02
C HIS A 11 -1.05 0.00 -10.67
N PHE A 12 -0.64 -0.98 -9.86
CA PHE A 12 -1.53 -2.03 -9.39
C PHE A 12 -2.70 -1.45 -8.60
N VAL A 13 -2.42 -0.62 -7.59
CA VAL A 13 -3.48 -0.01 -6.76
C VAL A 13 -4.42 0.86 -7.60
N ASP A 14 -3.91 1.70 -8.49
CA ASP A 14 -4.72 2.55 -9.36
C ASP A 14 -5.66 1.73 -10.25
N HIS A 15 -5.13 0.67 -10.88
CA HIS A 15 -5.93 -0.26 -11.68
C HIS A 15 -7.02 -0.95 -10.86
N GLN A 16 -6.68 -1.42 -9.67
CA GLN A 16 -7.63 -2.11 -8.79
C GLN A 16 -8.71 -1.18 -8.23
N LEU A 17 -8.38 0.08 -7.95
CA LEU A 17 -9.37 1.08 -7.51
C LEU A 17 -10.32 1.50 -8.62
N ALA A 18 -9.93 1.35 -9.89
CA ALA A 18 -10.78 1.60 -11.05
C ALA A 18 -11.66 0.39 -11.44
N ALA A 19 -11.36 -0.80 -10.92
CA ALA A 19 -12.12 -2.01 -11.19
C ALA A 19 -13.46 -2.03 -10.45
N GLU A 20 -14.39 -2.86 -10.93
CA GLU A 20 -15.60 -3.17 -10.17
C GLU A 20 -15.22 -3.80 -8.81
N ALA A 21 -15.99 -3.46 -7.77
CA ALA A 21 -15.66 -3.93 -6.41
C ALA A 21 -15.56 -5.46 -6.30
N ALA A 22 -16.34 -6.20 -7.10
CA ALA A 22 -16.30 -7.65 -7.15
C ALA A 22 -15.02 -8.22 -7.78
N ASP A 23 -14.31 -7.43 -8.58
CA ASP A 23 -13.09 -7.82 -9.28
C ASP A 23 -11.82 -7.22 -8.64
N CYS A 24 -11.98 -6.35 -7.65
CA CYS A 24 -10.88 -5.71 -6.94
C CYS A 24 -10.06 -6.74 -6.14
N LEU A 25 -8.75 -6.73 -6.31
CA LEU A 25 -7.81 -7.64 -5.63
C LEU A 25 -7.10 -7.01 -4.43
N LEU A 26 -7.41 -5.75 -4.11
CA LEU A 26 -6.82 -5.09 -2.94
C LEU A 26 -7.25 -5.78 -1.65
N LEU A 27 -6.35 -5.87 -0.69
CA LEU A 27 -6.62 -6.49 0.61
C LEU A 27 -7.84 -5.86 1.30
N ILE A 28 -8.04 -4.56 1.14
CA ILE A 28 -9.15 -3.84 1.75
C ILE A 28 -10.54 -4.43 1.42
N ARG A 29 -10.68 -5.09 0.26
CA ARG A 29 -11.91 -5.80 -0.12
C ARG A 29 -12.29 -6.89 0.88
N TYR A 30 -11.30 -7.53 1.50
CA TYR A 30 -11.48 -8.65 2.42
C TYR A 30 -11.56 -8.21 3.89
N LEU A 31 -11.44 -6.92 4.13
CA LEU A 31 -11.71 -6.29 5.40
C LEU A 31 -13.18 -5.84 5.40
N ASP A 32 -13.76 -5.63 6.56
CA ASP A 32 -15.16 -5.18 6.68
C ASP A 32 -15.30 -3.68 6.33
N VAL A 33 -14.95 -3.36 5.09
CA VAL A 33 -14.97 -1.99 4.53
C VAL A 33 -15.86 -2.00 3.28
N PRO A 34 -16.91 -1.19 3.23
CA PRO A 34 -17.77 -1.11 2.06
C PRO A 34 -17.08 -0.40 0.89
N PRO A 35 -17.33 -0.81 -0.36
CA PRO A 35 -16.90 -0.07 -1.54
C PRO A 35 -17.69 1.26 -1.67
N PRO A 36 -17.19 2.25 -2.43
CA PRO A 36 -15.97 2.19 -3.23
C PRO A 36 -14.70 2.38 -2.38
N TYR A 37 -13.70 1.55 -2.62
CA TYR A 37 -12.45 1.57 -1.82
C TYR A 37 -11.63 2.85 -2.01
N LEU A 38 -11.89 3.58 -3.09
CA LEU A 38 -11.33 4.91 -3.32
C LEU A 38 -11.65 5.90 -2.20
N ASP A 39 -12.80 5.72 -1.52
CA ASP A 39 -13.22 6.55 -0.38
C ASP A 39 -12.39 6.30 0.90
N VAL A 40 -11.58 5.25 0.89
CA VAL A 40 -10.57 5.00 1.92
C VAL A 40 -9.19 5.48 1.48
N TYR A 41 -8.79 5.16 0.26
CA TYR A 41 -7.43 5.48 -0.23
C TYR A 41 -7.21 6.99 -0.38
N ARG A 42 -8.13 7.74 -0.98
CA ARG A 42 -7.99 9.19 -1.16
C ARG A 42 -7.84 9.96 0.16
N PRO A 43 -8.74 9.82 1.13
CA PRO A 43 -8.59 10.55 2.40
C PRO A 43 -7.39 10.06 3.21
N ALA A 44 -6.99 8.78 3.12
CA ALA A 44 -5.79 8.29 3.77
C ALA A 44 -4.51 8.93 3.20
N LEU A 45 -4.39 9.00 1.87
CA LEU A 45 -3.26 9.65 1.21
C LEU A 45 -3.24 11.16 1.47
N ALA A 46 -4.40 11.82 1.49
CA ALA A 46 -4.51 13.23 1.84
C ALA A 46 -4.10 13.49 3.30
N ALA A 47 -4.50 12.62 4.23
CA ALA A 47 -4.11 12.71 5.62
C ALA A 47 -2.60 12.50 5.81
N LEU A 48 -2.00 11.53 5.11
CA LEU A 48 -0.57 11.28 5.11
C LEU A 48 0.21 12.51 4.63
N GLU A 49 -0.22 13.11 3.53
CA GLU A 49 0.38 14.33 3.00
C GLU A 49 0.25 15.51 3.96
N ALA A 50 -0.94 15.71 4.55
CA ALA A 50 -1.18 16.79 5.52
C ALA A 50 -0.30 16.64 6.76
N VAL A 51 -0.18 15.44 7.32
CA VAL A 51 0.69 15.17 8.47
C VAL A 51 2.17 15.40 8.11
N SER A 52 2.60 14.96 6.92
CA SER A 52 3.96 15.19 6.45
C SER A 52 4.29 16.68 6.33
N GLN A 53 3.39 17.45 5.73
CA GLN A 53 3.54 18.90 5.61
C GLN A 53 3.55 19.61 6.99
N ALA A 54 2.69 19.17 7.90
CA ALA A 54 2.63 19.76 9.25
C ALA A 54 3.91 19.49 10.05
N ALA A 55 4.39 18.25 10.07
CA ALA A 55 5.51 17.80 10.88
C ALA A 55 6.89 18.16 10.28
N TYR A 56 7.03 18.01 8.95
CA TYR A 56 8.33 18.09 8.27
C TYR A 56 8.44 19.24 7.27
N LYS A 57 7.37 19.98 7.02
CA LYS A 57 7.28 21.05 6.00
C LYS A 57 7.63 20.57 4.58
N ARG A 58 7.38 19.31 4.31
CA ARG A 58 7.66 18.65 3.03
C ARG A 58 6.56 17.66 2.67
N ALA A 59 6.39 17.42 1.36
CA ALA A 59 5.58 16.33 0.85
C ALA A 59 6.13 14.99 1.34
N PHE A 60 5.25 14.01 1.60
CA PHE A 60 5.69 12.68 2.04
C PHE A 60 6.72 12.05 1.08
N SER A 61 6.49 12.19 -0.23
CA SER A 61 7.40 11.69 -1.28
C SER A 61 8.78 12.35 -1.30
N ALA A 62 8.93 13.51 -0.64
CA ALA A 62 10.17 14.29 -0.54
C ALA A 62 10.83 14.18 0.83
N LEU A 63 10.32 13.35 1.73
CA LEU A 63 10.93 13.11 3.03
C LEU A 63 12.26 12.37 2.87
N ALA A 64 13.18 12.66 3.80
CA ALA A 64 14.33 11.78 4.01
C ALA A 64 13.85 10.40 4.46
N GLU A 65 14.55 9.34 4.07
CA GLU A 65 14.16 7.95 4.35
C GLU A 65 13.86 7.71 5.83
N ASN A 66 14.71 8.20 6.73
CA ASN A 66 14.51 8.03 8.17
C ASN A 66 13.22 8.70 8.68
N ASP A 67 12.85 9.86 8.14
CA ASP A 67 11.63 10.56 8.53
C ASP A 67 10.39 9.86 7.95
N ALA A 68 10.46 9.38 6.73
CA ALA A 68 9.41 8.56 6.13
C ALA A 68 9.19 7.27 6.95
N ILE A 69 10.27 6.58 7.34
CA ILE A 69 10.19 5.37 8.17
C ILE A 69 9.54 5.66 9.53
N LYS A 70 9.91 6.76 10.19
CA LYS A 70 9.29 7.15 11.47
C LYS A 70 7.80 7.38 11.32
N LEU A 71 7.39 8.14 10.31
CA LEU A 71 5.98 8.42 10.07
C LEU A 71 5.19 7.14 9.76
N VAL A 72 5.70 6.28 8.89
CA VAL A 72 5.07 4.99 8.55
C VAL A 72 5.00 4.07 9.76
N ARG A 73 6.02 4.05 10.63
CA ARG A 73 5.98 3.28 11.88
C ARG A 73 4.89 3.79 12.81
N THR A 74 4.75 5.11 12.97
CA THR A 74 3.64 5.68 13.75
C THR A 74 2.30 5.25 13.18
N MET A 75 2.12 5.31 11.84
CA MET A 75 0.89 4.87 11.17
C MET A 75 0.58 3.39 11.41
N SER A 76 1.58 2.55 11.58
CA SER A 76 1.35 1.12 11.84
C SER A 76 0.79 0.84 13.24
N GLU A 77 0.95 1.76 14.17
CA GLU A 77 0.58 1.60 15.57
C GLU A 77 -0.64 2.45 15.96
N THR A 78 -0.72 3.67 15.44
CA THR A 78 -1.75 4.64 15.80
C THR A 78 -1.94 5.68 14.70
N ASN A 79 -2.96 6.52 14.84
CA ASN A 79 -3.09 7.71 14.00
C ASN A 79 -2.02 8.73 14.39
N PRO A 80 -1.20 9.20 13.43
CA PRO A 80 -0.29 10.32 13.68
C PRO A 80 -1.03 11.58 14.15
N GLU A 81 -0.35 12.46 14.85
CA GLU A 81 -0.93 13.74 15.26
C GLU A 81 -1.41 14.55 14.05
N GLY A 82 -2.65 15.05 14.11
CA GLY A 82 -3.28 15.77 13.01
C GLY A 82 -3.84 14.89 11.88
N TRP A 83 -3.81 13.58 12.04
CA TRP A 83 -4.38 12.65 11.05
C TRP A 83 -5.91 12.82 10.94
N GLN A 84 -6.38 13.12 9.73
CA GLN A 84 -7.81 13.27 9.41
C GLN A 84 -8.18 12.37 8.22
N GLY A 85 -8.21 11.08 8.48
CA GLY A 85 -8.53 10.06 7.48
C GLY A 85 -9.08 8.80 8.14
N PRO A 86 -9.29 7.75 7.38
CA PRO A 86 -9.60 6.43 7.94
C PRO A 86 -8.47 6.01 8.90
N PRO A 87 -8.69 5.04 9.79
CA PRO A 87 -7.66 4.63 10.75
C PRO A 87 -6.33 4.36 10.06
N ALA A 88 -5.28 5.08 10.45
CA ALA A 88 -3.96 4.93 9.83
C ALA A 88 -3.40 3.50 9.91
N PRO A 89 -3.57 2.76 11.04
CA PRO A 89 -3.14 1.36 11.08
C PRO A 89 -3.86 0.45 10.07
N LEU A 90 -5.15 0.70 9.81
CA LEU A 90 -5.90 -0.04 8.80
C LEU A 90 -5.35 0.22 7.39
N PHE A 91 -5.14 1.49 7.05
CA PHE A 91 -4.58 1.89 5.76
C PHE A 91 -3.15 1.34 5.58
N PHE A 92 -2.31 1.46 6.61
CA PHE A 92 -0.96 0.89 6.58
C PHE A 92 -0.98 -0.61 6.34
N PHE A 93 -1.84 -1.34 7.06
CA PHE A 93 -1.96 -2.79 6.93
C PHE A 93 -2.36 -3.18 5.50
N ALA A 94 -3.39 -2.55 4.94
CA ALA A 94 -3.85 -2.82 3.58
C ALA A 94 -2.76 -2.50 2.55
N ALA A 95 -2.23 -1.27 2.55
CA ALA A 95 -1.22 -0.83 1.58
C ALA A 95 0.08 -1.65 1.64
N ARG A 96 0.52 -2.03 2.86
CA ARG A 96 1.69 -2.89 3.04
C ARG A 96 1.44 -4.29 2.49
N SER A 97 0.28 -4.86 2.74
CA SER A 97 -0.06 -6.20 2.26
C SER A 97 -0.12 -6.24 0.74
N ASP A 98 -0.79 -5.27 0.13
CA ASP A 98 -0.83 -5.14 -1.33
C ASP A 98 0.57 -4.97 -1.92
N ALA A 99 1.44 -4.19 -1.26
CA ALA A 99 2.83 -4.02 -1.69
C ALA A 99 3.63 -5.32 -1.58
N VAL A 100 3.42 -6.12 -0.54
CA VAL A 100 4.05 -7.43 -0.38
C VAL A 100 3.60 -8.37 -1.49
N ASP A 101 2.31 -8.41 -1.81
CA ASP A 101 1.76 -9.25 -2.86
C ASP A 101 2.33 -8.89 -4.23
N VAL A 102 2.45 -7.60 -4.54
CA VAL A 102 3.03 -7.14 -5.81
C VAL A 102 4.52 -7.47 -5.92
N VAL A 103 5.29 -7.35 -4.83
CA VAL A 103 6.74 -7.60 -4.83
C VAL A 103 7.06 -9.10 -4.81
N TYR A 104 6.36 -9.87 -3.99
CA TYR A 104 6.65 -11.28 -3.76
C TYR A 104 5.75 -12.25 -4.52
N GLY A 105 4.64 -11.78 -5.08
CA GLY A 105 3.73 -12.60 -5.91
C GLY A 105 4.27 -12.93 -7.31
N THR A 106 5.58 -12.89 -7.50
CA THR A 106 6.29 -13.23 -8.73
C THR A 106 7.11 -14.51 -8.55
N GLU A 107 7.51 -15.16 -9.65
CA GLU A 107 8.42 -16.32 -9.57
C GLU A 107 9.71 -15.97 -8.82
N GLU A 108 10.32 -14.81 -9.13
CA GLU A 108 11.51 -14.33 -8.42
C GLU A 108 11.25 -14.11 -6.92
N GLY A 109 10.07 -13.61 -6.57
CA GLY A 109 9.67 -13.41 -5.17
C GLY A 109 9.59 -14.73 -4.43
N PHE A 110 8.97 -15.74 -5.02
CA PHE A 110 8.89 -17.09 -4.46
C PHE A 110 10.26 -17.73 -4.31
N ASP A 111 11.13 -17.60 -5.33
CA ASP A 111 12.50 -18.10 -5.29
C ASP A 111 13.30 -17.46 -4.13
N ARG A 112 13.12 -16.15 -3.93
CA ARG A 112 13.78 -15.41 -2.84
C ARG A 112 13.32 -15.86 -1.46
N LEU A 113 12.08 -16.29 -1.35
CA LEU A 113 11.52 -16.84 -0.11
C LEU A 113 11.86 -18.33 0.08
N GLY A 114 12.46 -18.99 -0.91
CA GLY A 114 12.72 -20.43 -0.90
C GLY A 114 11.45 -21.27 -0.96
N ILE A 115 10.36 -20.72 -1.51
CA ILE A 115 9.05 -21.37 -1.63
C ILE A 115 8.85 -21.79 -3.08
N PRO A 116 8.52 -23.06 -3.38
CA PRO A 116 8.24 -23.47 -4.75
C PRO A 116 6.97 -22.77 -5.28
N TYR A 117 7.07 -22.16 -6.46
CA TYR A 117 5.92 -21.60 -7.14
C TYR A 117 5.07 -22.72 -7.76
N MET A 118 3.82 -22.87 -7.30
CA MET A 118 2.96 -23.98 -7.67
C MET A 118 1.67 -23.57 -8.39
N ALA A 119 1.50 -22.29 -8.74
CA ALA A 119 0.33 -21.86 -9.48
C ALA A 119 0.39 -22.34 -10.95
N HIS A 120 -0.78 -22.66 -11.53
CA HIS A 120 -0.81 -23.05 -12.94
C HIS A 120 -0.72 -21.87 -13.90
N ILE A 121 -0.98 -20.65 -13.42
CA ILE A 121 -0.88 -19.42 -14.20
C ILE A 121 0.30 -18.64 -13.63
N ARG A 122 1.28 -18.37 -14.48
CA ARG A 122 2.43 -17.55 -14.08
C ARG A 122 1.98 -16.11 -13.87
N PRO A 123 2.39 -15.46 -12.78
CA PRO A 123 2.10 -14.05 -12.58
C PRO A 123 2.82 -13.20 -13.62
N THR A 124 2.28 -12.05 -13.90
CA THR A 124 2.97 -11.02 -14.68
C THR A 124 4.26 -10.60 -13.96
N ALA A 125 5.32 -10.36 -14.70
CA ALA A 125 6.63 -9.98 -14.12
C ALA A 125 6.58 -8.63 -13.37
N LYS A 126 5.65 -7.76 -13.75
CA LYS A 126 5.35 -6.48 -13.08
C LYS A 126 4.03 -5.91 -13.57
N TRP A 127 3.47 -5.08 -12.76
CA TRP A 127 2.23 -4.34 -13.02
C TRP A 127 2.50 -2.97 -13.62
#